data_cad907069d81058dff2cc18b87cd270a
#
_entry.id   cad907069d81058dff2cc18b87cd270a
#
_cell.length_a   1.000
_cell.length_b   1.000
_cell.length_c   1.000
_cell.angle_alpha   90.00
_cell.angle_beta   90.00
_cell.angle_gamma   90.00
#
_symmetry.space_group_name_H-M   'P 1'
#
loop_
_entity.id
_entity.type
_entity.pdbx_description
1 polymer ?
#
loop_
_entity_poly.entity_id
_entity_poly.type
_entity_poly.pdbx_seq_one_letter_code
_entity_poly.pdbx_strand_id
1 'polypeptide(L)'
;MIEVLNATYTILVLLMVAFGLAVIFGLMGVINLAHGEFLMLGAYAALITTNTLGSFWPSIIVGPLLVGVAALVVERGLMRRLYQRPLETILATWGLAIVIRELVRAVAGPDFRNVPNPLPGAATIFGADYPRYQLAVMGFTLVVLVGLYVAQRTTRAGLIVRAVIQNPQLAGTMGINVKRVYQSTFVLGSALAGLAGVLLAPSVNVFPQMGPPFVINAFLVVLVGGLGSIPGLVGSSVLLGAVQSTLSRYENSVTGTVGLVIVAVLVLRFLPQGLGRRAE
;
A
#
# COMPACT_ATOMS: atom_id res chain seq x y z
N MET A 1 9.54 -24.93 6.16
CA MET A 1 9.62 -24.33 4.81
C MET A 1 8.35 -23.55 4.47
N ILE A 2 7.17 -24.12 4.50
CA ILE A 2 5.89 -23.42 4.23
C ILE A 2 5.73 -22.18 5.11
N GLU A 3 6.15 -22.23 6.37
CA GLU A 3 6.08 -21.08 7.29
C GLU A 3 6.90 -19.89 6.82
N VAL A 4 8.12 -20.14 6.35
CA VAL A 4 8.98 -19.10 5.80
C VAL A 4 8.37 -18.47 4.55
N LEU A 5 7.77 -19.27 3.67
CA LEU A 5 7.08 -18.80 2.48
C LEU A 5 5.85 -17.95 2.85
N ASN A 6 5.04 -18.40 3.81
CA ASN A 6 3.87 -17.64 4.28
C ASN A 6 4.29 -16.32 4.94
N ALA A 7 5.34 -16.33 5.77
CA ALA A 7 5.88 -15.11 6.37
C ALA A 7 6.40 -14.16 5.28
N THR A 8 7.15 -14.67 4.30
CA THR A 8 7.65 -13.87 3.18
C THR A 8 6.52 -13.25 2.35
N TYR A 9 5.47 -14.02 2.06
CA TYR A 9 4.27 -13.51 1.38
C TYR A 9 3.63 -12.38 2.18
N THR A 10 3.38 -12.57 3.47
CA THR A 10 2.78 -11.56 4.36
C THR A 10 3.66 -10.30 4.44
N ILE A 11 4.97 -10.46 4.59
CA ILE A 11 5.93 -9.35 4.61
C ILE A 11 5.86 -8.54 3.31
N LEU A 12 5.91 -9.20 2.16
CA LEU A 12 5.89 -8.53 0.85
C LEU A 12 4.56 -7.83 0.58
N VAL A 13 3.43 -8.45 0.96
CA VAL A 13 2.11 -7.83 0.87
C VAL A 13 2.03 -6.58 1.74
N LEU A 14 2.43 -6.67 3.01
CA LEU A 14 2.48 -5.52 3.91
C LEU A 14 3.39 -4.41 3.37
N LEU A 15 4.56 -4.77 2.88
CA LEU A 15 5.52 -3.83 2.30
C LEU A 15 4.94 -3.14 1.06
N MET A 16 4.24 -3.87 0.19
CA MET A 16 3.61 -3.31 -1.01
C MET A 16 2.54 -2.27 -0.66
N VAL A 17 1.63 -2.61 0.27
CA VAL A 17 0.56 -1.69 0.71
C VAL A 17 1.17 -0.48 1.42
N ALA A 18 2.13 -0.72 2.33
CA ALA A 18 2.79 0.34 3.09
C ALA A 18 3.68 1.24 2.21
N PHE A 19 4.27 0.71 1.13
CA PHE A 19 5.15 1.49 0.25
C PHE A 19 4.40 2.64 -0.43
N GLY A 20 3.19 2.40 -0.95
CA GLY A 20 2.35 3.44 -1.53
C GLY A 20 2.05 4.56 -0.52
N LEU A 21 1.70 4.18 0.72
CA LEU A 21 1.45 5.12 1.80
C LEU A 21 2.72 5.87 2.23
N ALA A 22 3.86 5.17 2.33
CA ALA A 22 5.15 5.74 2.69
C ALA A 22 5.64 6.79 1.68
N VAL A 23 5.40 6.56 0.38
CA VAL A 23 5.73 7.51 -0.69
C VAL A 23 4.93 8.80 -0.55
N ILE A 24 3.62 8.72 -0.28
CA ILE A 24 2.75 9.88 -0.05
C ILE A 24 3.20 10.61 1.22
N PHE A 25 3.28 9.88 2.33
CA PHE A 25 3.59 10.47 3.63
C PHE A 25 5.01 11.05 3.69
N GLY A 26 6.00 10.34 3.15
CA GLY A 26 7.40 10.76 3.17
C GLY A 26 7.67 12.06 2.41
N LEU A 27 6.89 12.36 1.36
CA LEU A 27 7.03 13.59 0.58
C LEU A 27 6.14 14.73 1.10
N MET A 28 4.88 14.40 1.44
CA MET A 28 3.87 15.42 1.69
C MET A 28 3.62 15.66 3.18
N GLY A 29 4.09 14.78 4.06
CA GLY A 29 3.81 14.81 5.50
C GLY A 29 2.32 14.61 5.82
N VAL A 30 1.56 14.03 4.91
CA VAL A 30 0.10 13.92 4.99
C VAL A 30 -0.31 12.47 5.19
N ILE A 31 -1.12 12.22 6.22
CA ILE A 31 -1.73 10.93 6.48
C ILE A 31 -2.98 10.80 5.61
N ASN A 32 -2.97 9.83 4.70
CA ASN A 32 -4.11 9.53 3.83
C ASN A 32 -4.87 8.30 4.33
N LEU A 33 -5.95 8.51 5.09
CA LEU A 33 -6.79 7.43 5.58
C LEU A 33 -7.65 6.78 4.49
N ALA A 34 -7.82 7.44 3.34
CA ALA A 34 -8.49 6.86 2.18
C ALA A 34 -7.60 5.88 1.38
N HIS A 35 -6.35 5.65 1.81
CA HIS A 35 -5.41 4.75 1.11
C HIS A 35 -5.94 3.31 1.01
N GLY A 36 -6.63 2.82 2.05
CA GLY A 36 -7.30 1.52 2.03
C GLY A 36 -8.43 1.43 1.00
N GLU A 37 -9.14 2.54 0.76
CA GLU A 37 -10.21 2.58 -0.24
C GLU A 37 -9.64 2.58 -1.67
N PHE A 38 -8.46 3.14 -1.90
CA PHE A 38 -7.75 2.97 -3.17
C PHE A 38 -7.31 1.53 -3.42
N LEU A 39 -6.91 0.80 -2.37
CA LEU A 39 -6.67 -0.64 -2.45
C LEU A 39 -7.97 -1.39 -2.81
N MET A 40 -9.06 -1.11 -2.11
CA MET A 40 -10.38 -1.68 -2.40
C MET A 40 -10.80 -1.40 -3.85
N LEU A 41 -10.67 -0.18 -4.34
CA LEU A 41 -10.99 0.17 -5.75
C LEU A 41 -10.15 -0.66 -6.73
N GLY A 42 -8.89 -0.92 -6.42
CA GLY A 42 -8.02 -1.82 -7.19
C GLY A 42 -8.54 -3.25 -7.23
N ALA A 43 -8.99 -3.79 -6.10
CA ALA A 43 -9.58 -5.12 -6.02
C ALA A 43 -10.90 -5.21 -6.80
N TYR A 44 -11.77 -4.19 -6.73
CA TYR A 44 -12.96 -4.10 -7.57
C TYR A 44 -12.63 -3.95 -9.06
N ALA A 45 -11.59 -3.20 -9.41
CA ALA A 45 -11.12 -3.14 -10.80
C ALA A 45 -10.69 -4.53 -11.31
N ALA A 46 -10.01 -5.34 -10.48
CA ALA A 46 -9.66 -6.72 -10.83
C ALA A 46 -10.92 -7.58 -11.04
N LEU A 47 -11.89 -7.46 -10.14
CA LEU A 47 -13.17 -8.17 -10.25
C LEU A 47 -13.91 -7.84 -11.55
N ILE A 48 -14.08 -6.53 -11.84
CA ILE A 48 -14.79 -6.06 -13.03
C ILE A 48 -14.04 -6.49 -14.30
N THR A 49 -12.72 -6.29 -14.34
CA THR A 49 -11.88 -6.65 -15.50
C THR A 49 -11.94 -8.14 -15.78
N THR A 50 -11.84 -8.97 -14.73
CA THR A 50 -11.92 -10.44 -14.88
C THR A 50 -13.29 -10.89 -15.39
N ASN A 51 -14.38 -10.29 -14.90
CA ASN A 51 -15.73 -10.64 -15.33
C ASN A 51 -16.06 -10.16 -16.74
N THR A 52 -15.50 -9.02 -17.16
CA THR A 52 -15.81 -8.42 -18.48
C THR A 52 -14.91 -8.94 -19.59
N LEU A 53 -13.62 -9.14 -19.31
CA LEU A 53 -12.62 -9.58 -20.29
C LEU A 53 -12.31 -11.09 -20.22
N GLY A 54 -12.88 -11.81 -19.26
CA GLY A 54 -12.61 -13.24 -19.06
C GLY A 54 -11.18 -13.55 -18.59
N SER A 55 -10.39 -12.54 -18.24
CA SER A 55 -8.98 -12.69 -17.85
C SER A 55 -8.60 -11.72 -16.73
N PHE A 56 -7.84 -12.22 -15.76
CA PHE A 56 -7.29 -11.43 -14.66
C PHE A 56 -6.14 -10.49 -15.09
N TRP A 57 -5.30 -10.93 -16.02
CA TRP A 57 -4.03 -10.25 -16.33
C TRP A 57 -4.14 -8.77 -16.74
N PRO A 58 -5.14 -8.35 -17.52
CA PRO A 58 -5.31 -6.94 -17.84
C PRO A 58 -5.55 -6.05 -16.61
N SER A 59 -6.07 -6.59 -15.52
CA SER A 59 -6.35 -5.85 -14.29
C SER A 59 -5.08 -5.26 -13.65
N ILE A 60 -3.90 -5.89 -13.88
CA ILE A 60 -2.60 -5.40 -13.39
C ILE A 60 -2.28 -4.00 -13.95
N ILE A 61 -2.79 -3.67 -15.13
CA ILE A 61 -2.63 -2.35 -15.75
C ILE A 61 -3.86 -1.49 -15.49
N VAL A 62 -5.04 -2.04 -15.72
CA VAL A 62 -6.32 -1.32 -15.62
C VAL A 62 -6.57 -0.83 -14.18
N GLY A 63 -6.32 -1.68 -13.18
CA GLY A 63 -6.55 -1.33 -11.77
C GLY A 63 -5.74 -0.11 -11.31
N PRO A 64 -4.40 -0.12 -11.40
CA PRO A 64 -3.59 1.04 -11.04
C PRO A 64 -3.92 2.30 -11.84
N LEU A 65 -4.29 2.17 -13.13
CA LEU A 65 -4.70 3.32 -13.95
C LEU A 65 -6.03 3.92 -13.48
N LEU A 66 -7.04 3.10 -13.25
CA LEU A 66 -8.33 3.56 -12.73
C LEU A 66 -8.18 4.24 -11.36
N VAL A 67 -7.43 3.62 -10.46
CA VAL A 67 -7.14 4.19 -9.14
C VAL A 67 -6.31 5.46 -9.27
N GLY A 68 -5.35 5.52 -10.18
CA GLY A 68 -4.56 6.72 -10.47
C GLY A 68 -5.41 7.88 -10.96
N VAL A 69 -6.39 7.62 -11.84
CA VAL A 69 -7.36 8.63 -12.30
C VAL A 69 -8.25 9.10 -11.15
N ALA A 70 -8.79 8.19 -10.34
CA ALA A 70 -9.57 8.53 -9.16
C ALA A 70 -8.74 9.38 -8.17
N ALA A 71 -7.51 9.00 -7.92
CA ALA A 71 -6.57 9.74 -7.07
C ALA A 71 -6.25 11.13 -7.63
N LEU A 72 -6.15 11.28 -8.96
CA LEU A 72 -5.94 12.58 -9.60
C LEU A 72 -7.11 13.51 -9.36
N VAL A 73 -8.34 13.01 -9.45
CA VAL A 73 -9.58 13.77 -9.16
C VAL A 73 -9.59 14.19 -7.68
N VAL A 74 -9.31 13.27 -6.78
CA VAL A 74 -9.23 13.51 -5.33
C VAL A 74 -8.14 14.55 -5.01
N GLU A 75 -6.97 14.42 -5.63
CA GLU A 75 -5.87 15.38 -5.41
C GLU A 75 -6.27 16.79 -5.83
N ARG A 76 -6.81 16.96 -7.03
CA ARG A 76 -7.18 18.28 -7.55
C ARG A 76 -8.37 18.90 -6.80
N GLY A 77 -9.35 18.08 -6.45
CA GLY A 77 -10.58 18.55 -5.78
C GLY A 77 -10.39 18.85 -4.29
N LEU A 78 -9.68 17.98 -3.59
CA LEU A 78 -9.61 17.99 -2.14
C LEU A 78 -8.18 18.23 -1.63
N MET A 79 -7.21 17.32 -1.92
CA MET A 79 -5.90 17.29 -1.27
C MET A 79 -5.08 18.55 -1.53
N ARG A 80 -5.13 19.09 -2.75
CA ARG A 80 -4.41 20.30 -3.15
C ARG A 80 -4.73 21.52 -2.31
N ARG A 81 -5.92 21.58 -1.71
CA ARG A 81 -6.37 22.69 -0.84
C ARG A 81 -5.94 22.49 0.62
N LEU A 82 -5.52 21.27 0.98
CA LEU A 82 -5.21 20.85 2.34
C LEU A 82 -3.71 20.64 2.59
N TYR A 83 -2.86 20.88 1.57
CA TYR A 83 -1.42 20.83 1.75
C TYR A 83 -1.01 21.77 2.88
N GLN A 84 -0.14 21.30 3.77
CA GLN A 84 0.32 22.01 4.97
C GLN A 84 -0.69 22.11 6.14
N ARG A 85 -1.83 21.40 6.05
CA ARG A 85 -2.85 21.34 7.10
C ARG A 85 -3.10 19.88 7.53
N PRO A 86 -2.21 19.30 8.34
CA PRO A 86 -2.21 17.84 8.58
C PRO A 86 -3.50 17.36 9.24
N LEU A 87 -4.04 18.07 10.24
CA LEU A 87 -5.27 17.67 10.93
C LEU A 87 -6.49 17.71 10.02
N GLU A 88 -6.63 18.79 9.23
CA GLU A 88 -7.72 18.93 8.25
C GLU A 88 -7.64 17.83 7.17
N THR A 89 -6.41 17.45 6.79
CA THR A 89 -6.20 16.39 5.80
C THR A 89 -6.60 15.02 6.33
N ILE A 90 -6.30 14.70 7.61
CA ILE A 90 -6.74 13.44 8.23
C ILE A 90 -8.27 13.36 8.22
N LEU A 91 -8.97 14.41 8.67
CA LEU A 91 -10.43 14.43 8.71
C LEU A 91 -11.04 14.35 7.30
N ALA A 92 -10.48 15.10 6.34
CA ALA A 92 -10.96 15.09 4.96
C ALA A 92 -10.75 13.73 4.27
N THR A 93 -9.60 13.08 4.49
CA THR A 93 -9.34 11.75 3.92
C THR A 93 -10.16 10.66 4.61
N TRP A 94 -10.48 10.80 5.89
CA TRP A 94 -11.41 9.90 6.57
C TRP A 94 -12.83 10.05 6.03
N GLY A 95 -13.34 11.28 5.90
CA GLY A 95 -14.63 11.54 5.26
C GLY A 95 -14.67 11.01 3.82
N LEU A 96 -13.60 11.23 3.05
CA LEU A 96 -13.47 10.68 1.69
C LEU A 96 -13.50 9.14 1.68
N ALA A 97 -12.85 8.48 2.64
CA ALA A 97 -12.88 7.03 2.77
C ALA A 97 -14.31 6.51 2.95
N ILE A 98 -15.10 7.17 3.81
CA ILE A 98 -16.51 6.82 4.01
C ILE A 98 -17.30 7.01 2.71
N VAL A 99 -17.11 8.14 2.01
CA VAL A 99 -17.82 8.42 0.75
C VAL A 99 -17.48 7.37 -0.30
N ILE A 100 -16.21 7.06 -0.53
CA ILE A 100 -15.79 6.05 -1.53
C ILE A 100 -16.41 4.69 -1.17
N ARG A 101 -16.35 4.28 0.08
CA ARG A 101 -16.89 3.00 0.55
C ARG A 101 -18.39 2.89 0.32
N GLU A 102 -19.16 3.92 0.70
CA GLU A 102 -20.60 3.92 0.52
C GLU A 102 -21.01 4.03 -0.94
N LEU A 103 -20.25 4.74 -1.77
CA LEU A 103 -20.48 4.75 -3.24
C LEU A 103 -20.27 3.34 -3.83
N VAL A 104 -19.17 2.66 -3.47
CA VAL A 104 -18.92 1.29 -3.92
C VAL A 104 -20.02 0.34 -3.43
N ARG A 105 -20.43 0.47 -2.15
CA ARG A 105 -21.52 -0.31 -1.58
C ARG A 105 -22.86 -0.09 -2.31
N ALA A 106 -23.16 1.15 -2.66
CA ALA A 106 -24.40 1.50 -3.38
C ALA A 106 -24.42 0.94 -4.81
N VAL A 107 -23.26 0.89 -5.49
CA VAL A 107 -23.14 0.41 -6.87
C VAL A 107 -22.94 -1.09 -6.97
N ALA A 108 -22.06 -1.65 -6.15
CA ALA A 108 -21.64 -3.05 -6.22
C ALA A 108 -22.40 -3.96 -5.24
N GLY A 109 -23.13 -3.39 -4.27
CA GLY A 109 -23.77 -4.12 -3.18
C GLY A 109 -22.82 -4.45 -2.01
N PRO A 110 -23.36 -4.96 -0.90
CA PRO A 110 -22.57 -5.28 0.31
C PRO A 110 -21.91 -6.67 0.26
N ASP A 111 -22.16 -7.47 -0.76
CA ASP A 111 -21.81 -8.87 -0.82
C ASP A 111 -20.31 -9.14 -0.95
N PHE A 112 -19.88 -10.27 -0.39
CA PHE A 112 -18.55 -10.80 -0.62
C PHE A 112 -18.44 -11.39 -2.03
N ARG A 113 -17.44 -10.96 -2.77
CA ARG A 113 -17.17 -11.41 -4.14
C ARG A 113 -15.77 -11.98 -4.24
N ASN A 114 -15.60 -13.00 -5.10
CA ASN A 114 -14.32 -13.64 -5.33
C ASN A 114 -13.83 -13.39 -6.75
N VAL A 115 -12.56 -13.14 -6.88
CA VAL A 115 -11.85 -13.14 -8.17
C VAL A 115 -11.24 -14.52 -8.37
N PRO A 116 -11.52 -15.20 -9.50
CA PRO A 116 -10.91 -16.49 -9.79
C PRO A 116 -9.39 -16.43 -9.76
N ASN A 117 -8.77 -17.45 -9.17
CA ASN A 117 -7.31 -17.53 -9.13
C ASN A 117 -6.75 -17.72 -10.55
N PRO A 118 -5.93 -16.79 -11.09
CA PRO A 118 -5.42 -16.89 -12.46
C PRO A 118 -4.30 -17.92 -12.64
N LEU A 119 -3.70 -18.42 -11.55
CA LEU A 119 -2.66 -19.46 -11.53
C LEU A 119 -3.03 -20.57 -10.55
N PRO A 120 -4.00 -21.42 -10.88
CA PRO A 120 -4.40 -22.51 -10.01
C PRO A 120 -3.28 -23.55 -9.85
N GLY A 121 -3.34 -24.28 -8.74
CA GLY A 121 -2.38 -25.33 -8.41
C GLY A 121 -1.23 -24.87 -7.54
N ALA A 122 -0.38 -25.83 -7.17
CA ALA A 122 0.79 -25.63 -6.34
C ALA A 122 2.09 -25.87 -7.13
N ALA A 123 3.18 -25.29 -6.65
CA ALA A 123 4.53 -25.59 -7.09
C ALA A 123 5.29 -26.21 -5.91
N THR A 124 5.98 -27.32 -6.14
CA THR A 124 6.79 -27.96 -5.11
C THR A 124 8.13 -27.23 -4.99
N ILE A 125 8.36 -26.60 -3.84
CA ILE A 125 9.61 -25.89 -3.53
C ILE A 125 10.25 -26.59 -2.31
N PHE A 126 11.43 -27.13 -2.47
CA PHE A 126 12.15 -27.89 -1.43
C PHE A 126 11.28 -28.94 -0.72
N GLY A 127 10.45 -29.67 -1.50
CA GLY A 127 9.57 -30.72 -1.00
C GLY A 127 8.28 -30.25 -0.32
N ALA A 128 7.94 -28.97 -0.40
CA ALA A 128 6.71 -28.40 0.11
C ALA A 128 5.87 -27.80 -1.04
N ASP A 129 4.58 -28.16 -1.09
CA ASP A 129 3.66 -27.61 -2.08
C ASP A 129 3.17 -26.23 -1.64
N TYR A 130 3.37 -25.24 -2.51
CA TYR A 130 3.00 -23.83 -2.24
C TYR A 130 2.18 -23.25 -3.42
N PRO A 131 1.13 -22.44 -3.15
CA PRO A 131 0.29 -21.89 -4.21
C PRO A 131 1.08 -21.08 -5.23
N ARG A 132 0.95 -21.43 -6.52
CA ARG A 132 1.68 -20.74 -7.62
C ARG A 132 1.37 -19.27 -7.67
N TYR A 133 0.13 -18.88 -7.43
CA TYR A 133 -0.29 -17.48 -7.45
C TYR A 133 0.43 -16.65 -6.38
N GLN A 134 0.55 -17.16 -5.16
CA GLN A 134 1.25 -16.44 -4.10
C GLN A 134 2.73 -16.26 -4.43
N LEU A 135 3.38 -17.24 -5.03
CA LEU A 135 4.76 -17.11 -5.53
C LEU A 135 4.87 -16.03 -6.61
N ALA A 136 3.92 -16.00 -7.55
CA ALA A 136 3.89 -14.97 -8.59
C ALA A 136 3.70 -13.57 -7.99
N VAL A 137 2.80 -13.41 -7.01
CA VAL A 137 2.62 -12.16 -6.27
C VAL A 137 3.90 -11.73 -5.55
N MET A 138 4.59 -12.67 -4.87
CA MET A 138 5.86 -12.38 -4.20
C MET A 138 6.91 -11.87 -5.19
N GLY A 139 7.12 -12.59 -6.30
CA GLY A 139 8.07 -12.21 -7.34
C GLY A 139 7.72 -10.87 -7.99
N PHE A 140 6.46 -10.67 -8.34
CA PHE A 140 5.98 -9.43 -8.95
C PHE A 140 6.13 -8.22 -7.99
N THR A 141 5.76 -8.40 -6.73
CA THR A 141 5.91 -7.36 -5.69
C THR A 141 7.38 -6.97 -5.55
N LEU A 142 8.29 -7.95 -5.48
CA LEU A 142 9.72 -7.69 -5.38
C LEU A 142 10.23 -6.89 -6.59
N VAL A 143 9.84 -7.27 -7.81
CA VAL A 143 10.22 -6.56 -9.04
C VAL A 143 9.71 -5.12 -9.01
N VAL A 144 8.45 -4.88 -8.62
CA VAL A 144 7.88 -3.53 -8.51
C VAL A 144 8.64 -2.70 -7.48
N LEU A 145 8.88 -3.24 -6.28
CA LEU A 145 9.55 -2.50 -5.20
C LEU A 145 11.02 -2.18 -5.55
N VAL A 146 11.74 -3.16 -6.10
CA VAL A 146 13.12 -2.94 -6.58
C VAL A 146 13.14 -1.93 -7.73
N GLY A 147 12.22 -2.05 -8.69
CA GLY A 147 12.09 -1.10 -9.80
C GLY A 147 11.84 0.33 -9.31
N LEU A 148 10.95 0.51 -8.36
CA LEU A 148 10.67 1.82 -7.76
C LEU A 148 11.87 2.36 -6.97
N TYR A 149 12.56 1.52 -6.21
CA TYR A 149 13.77 1.89 -5.49
C TYR A 149 14.87 2.35 -6.46
N VAL A 150 15.12 1.59 -7.51
CA VAL A 150 16.10 1.94 -8.55
C VAL A 150 15.67 3.23 -9.25
N ALA A 151 14.40 3.35 -9.67
CA ALA A 151 13.88 4.56 -10.29
C ALA A 151 14.08 5.81 -9.41
N GLN A 152 13.80 5.69 -8.10
CA GLN A 152 14.02 6.79 -7.15
C GLN A 152 15.51 7.16 -7.02
N ARG A 153 16.43 6.20 -7.16
CA ARG A 153 17.88 6.45 -7.02
C ARG A 153 18.52 6.99 -8.29
N THR A 154 18.10 6.51 -9.45
CA THR A 154 18.80 6.71 -10.73
C THR A 154 18.15 7.73 -11.66
N THR A 155 16.85 8.07 -11.46
CA THR A 155 16.13 8.95 -12.38
C THR A 155 16.14 10.42 -11.94
N ARG A 156 15.94 11.31 -12.90
CA ARG A 156 15.73 12.75 -12.66
C ARG A 156 14.47 12.99 -11.79
N ALA A 157 13.42 12.20 -11.98
CA ALA A 157 12.22 12.27 -11.16
C ALA A 157 12.52 11.97 -9.69
N GLY A 158 13.30 10.92 -9.41
CA GLY A 158 13.74 10.60 -8.06
C GLY A 158 14.61 11.70 -7.44
N LEU A 159 15.47 12.34 -8.22
CA LEU A 159 16.26 13.49 -7.75
C LEU A 159 15.35 14.67 -7.35
N ILE A 160 14.36 15.01 -8.20
CA ILE A 160 13.39 16.08 -7.93
C ILE A 160 12.59 15.79 -6.65
N VAL A 161 12.12 14.54 -6.51
CA VAL A 161 11.37 14.11 -5.30
C VAL A 161 12.24 14.31 -4.05
N ARG A 162 13.50 13.87 -4.05
CA ARG A 162 14.42 14.07 -2.91
C ARG A 162 14.69 15.54 -2.61
N ALA A 163 14.85 16.38 -3.62
CA ALA A 163 15.03 17.82 -3.45
C ALA A 163 13.81 18.47 -2.78
N VAL A 164 12.60 18.09 -3.20
CA VAL A 164 11.35 18.60 -2.58
C VAL A 164 11.16 18.07 -1.15
N ILE A 165 11.57 16.83 -0.85
CA ILE A 165 11.55 16.28 0.52
C ILE A 165 12.47 17.07 1.45
N GLN A 166 13.67 17.47 0.98
CA GLN A 166 14.63 18.20 1.79
C GLN A 166 14.18 19.64 2.06
N ASN A 167 13.78 20.36 1.04
CA ASN A 167 13.31 21.75 1.18
C ASN A 167 12.39 22.12 0.01
N PRO A 168 11.06 22.07 0.18
CA PRO A 168 10.12 22.41 -0.89
C PRO A 168 10.17 23.88 -1.30
N GLN A 169 10.54 24.80 -0.38
CA GLN A 169 10.66 26.23 -0.69
C GLN A 169 11.86 26.47 -1.60
N LEU A 170 13.02 25.94 -1.22
CA LEU A 170 14.24 26.05 -2.02
C LEU A 170 14.08 25.37 -3.39
N ALA A 171 13.46 24.18 -3.45
CA ALA A 171 13.15 23.52 -4.70
C ALA A 171 12.28 24.38 -5.62
N GLY A 172 11.32 25.11 -5.05
CA GLY A 172 10.47 26.07 -5.77
C GLY A 172 11.25 27.24 -6.37
N THR A 173 12.24 27.80 -5.66
CA THR A 173 13.09 28.88 -6.19
C THR A 173 14.00 28.41 -7.32
N MET A 174 14.35 27.13 -7.35
CA MET A 174 15.11 26.50 -8.45
C MET A 174 14.23 26.15 -9.68
N GLY A 175 12.96 26.58 -9.70
CA GLY A 175 12.04 26.36 -10.83
C GLY A 175 11.29 25.03 -10.80
N ILE A 176 11.39 24.25 -9.71
CA ILE A 176 10.65 22.99 -9.57
C ILE A 176 9.20 23.28 -9.20
N ASN A 177 8.25 22.77 -9.97
CA ASN A 177 6.82 22.89 -9.64
C ASN A 177 6.43 21.90 -8.54
N VAL A 178 6.60 22.30 -7.27
CA VAL A 178 6.34 21.49 -6.08
C VAL A 178 4.90 20.91 -6.09
N LYS A 179 3.89 21.67 -6.56
CA LYS A 179 2.50 21.22 -6.63
C LYS A 179 2.35 20.02 -7.58
N ARG A 180 3.05 20.04 -8.72
CA ARG A 180 3.05 18.89 -9.66
C ARG A 180 3.76 17.68 -9.07
N VAL A 181 4.83 17.88 -8.31
CA VAL A 181 5.54 16.80 -7.61
C VAL A 181 4.63 16.15 -6.59
N TYR A 182 3.93 16.93 -5.76
CA TYR A 182 2.94 16.41 -4.80
C TYR A 182 1.83 15.62 -5.50
N GLN A 183 1.24 16.20 -6.57
CA GLN A 183 0.20 15.54 -7.34
C GLN A 183 0.66 14.19 -7.92
N SER A 184 1.81 14.16 -8.60
CA SER A 184 2.33 12.93 -9.20
C SER A 184 2.65 11.87 -8.14
N THR A 185 3.17 12.28 -6.98
CA THR A 185 3.46 11.38 -5.87
C THR A 185 2.19 10.82 -5.24
N PHE A 186 1.16 11.64 -5.05
CA PHE A 186 -0.13 11.18 -4.55
C PHE A 186 -0.78 10.17 -5.49
N VAL A 187 -0.79 10.47 -6.79
CA VAL A 187 -1.33 9.59 -7.83
C VAL A 187 -0.55 8.26 -7.89
N LEU A 188 0.79 8.33 -7.87
CA LEU A 188 1.64 7.14 -7.90
C LEU A 188 1.41 6.27 -6.65
N GLY A 189 1.44 6.85 -5.45
CA GLY A 189 1.23 6.12 -4.21
C GLY A 189 -0.15 5.47 -4.13
N SER A 190 -1.19 6.17 -4.59
CA SER A 190 -2.55 5.63 -4.68
C SER A 190 -2.67 4.54 -5.75
N ALA A 191 -2.02 4.68 -6.90
CA ALA A 191 -1.95 3.64 -7.94
C ALA A 191 -1.25 2.37 -7.43
N LEU A 192 -0.22 2.52 -6.60
CA LEU A 192 0.43 1.38 -5.92
C LEU A 192 -0.51 0.69 -4.93
N ALA A 193 -1.35 1.43 -4.20
CA ALA A 193 -2.41 0.83 -3.39
C ALA A 193 -3.41 0.06 -4.26
N GLY A 194 -3.82 0.63 -5.39
CA GLY A 194 -4.67 -0.03 -6.37
C GLY A 194 -4.04 -1.32 -6.91
N LEU A 195 -2.74 -1.29 -7.24
CA LEU A 195 -2.00 -2.46 -7.66
C LEU A 195 -1.95 -3.54 -6.57
N ALA A 196 -1.71 -3.15 -5.32
CA ALA A 196 -1.77 -4.07 -4.18
C ALA A 196 -3.17 -4.72 -4.05
N GLY A 197 -4.24 -3.93 -4.23
CA GLY A 197 -5.61 -4.43 -4.25
C GLY A 197 -5.87 -5.44 -5.37
N VAL A 198 -5.39 -5.17 -6.59
CA VAL A 198 -5.45 -6.12 -7.72
C VAL A 198 -4.76 -7.42 -7.36
N LEU A 199 -3.53 -7.37 -6.86
CA LEU A 199 -2.75 -8.56 -6.52
C LEU A 199 -3.35 -9.36 -5.34
N LEU A 200 -4.07 -8.71 -4.44
CA LEU A 200 -4.73 -9.36 -3.32
C LEU A 200 -6.07 -9.98 -3.69
N ALA A 201 -6.77 -9.44 -4.68
CA ALA A 201 -8.14 -9.81 -5.03
C ALA A 201 -8.38 -11.33 -5.23
N PRO A 202 -7.48 -12.13 -5.86
CA PRO A 202 -7.63 -13.57 -5.95
C PRO A 202 -7.36 -14.36 -4.66
N SER A 203 -6.80 -13.72 -3.64
CA SER A 203 -6.42 -14.35 -2.36
C SER A 203 -7.34 -13.98 -1.21
N VAL A 204 -8.19 -12.95 -1.37
CA VAL A 204 -9.11 -12.46 -0.35
C VAL A 204 -10.48 -12.17 -0.95
N ASN A 205 -11.51 -12.14 -0.11
CA ASN A 205 -12.83 -11.70 -0.54
C ASN A 205 -12.81 -10.19 -0.85
N VAL A 206 -13.42 -9.81 -1.96
CA VAL A 206 -13.61 -8.40 -2.35
C VAL A 206 -14.98 -7.95 -1.86
N PHE A 207 -15.00 -6.94 -0.99
CA PHE A 207 -16.20 -6.36 -0.42
C PHE A 207 -15.93 -4.89 0.00
N PRO A 208 -16.98 -4.05 0.16
CA PRO A 208 -16.76 -2.62 0.36
C PRO A 208 -15.95 -2.23 1.62
N GLN A 209 -15.98 -3.05 2.67
CA GLN A 209 -15.27 -2.78 3.93
C GLN A 209 -13.88 -3.43 4.00
N MET A 210 -13.33 -3.95 2.90
CA MET A 210 -12.02 -4.61 2.92
C MET A 210 -10.84 -3.65 3.16
N GLY A 211 -10.99 -2.36 2.85
CA GLY A 211 -9.90 -1.38 2.88
C GLY A 211 -9.29 -1.07 4.26
N PRO A 212 -10.10 -0.80 5.30
CA PRO A 212 -9.61 -0.33 6.60
C PRO A 212 -8.57 -1.21 7.29
N PRO A 213 -8.67 -2.54 7.33
CA PRO A 213 -7.63 -3.38 7.94
C PRO A 213 -6.26 -3.21 7.27
N PHE A 214 -6.24 -3.07 5.95
CA PHE A 214 -4.98 -2.89 5.21
C PHE A 214 -4.34 -1.53 5.45
N VAL A 215 -5.13 -0.45 5.52
CA VAL A 215 -4.56 0.88 5.78
C VAL A 215 -4.03 1.01 7.20
N ILE A 216 -4.68 0.38 8.20
CA ILE A 216 -4.21 0.37 9.59
C ILE A 216 -2.85 -0.34 9.66
N ASN A 217 -2.75 -1.54 9.10
CA ASN A 217 -1.50 -2.30 9.09
C ASN A 217 -0.38 -1.56 8.34
N ALA A 218 -0.69 -0.99 7.16
CA ALA A 218 0.26 -0.19 6.38
C ALA A 218 0.75 1.03 7.17
N PHE A 219 -0.15 1.71 7.87
CA PHE A 219 0.17 2.87 8.68
C PHE A 219 1.12 2.51 9.85
N LEU A 220 0.85 1.40 10.53
CA LEU A 220 1.74 0.89 11.58
C LEU A 220 3.13 0.54 11.03
N VAL A 221 3.20 -0.08 9.87
CA VAL A 221 4.47 -0.38 9.20
C VAL A 221 5.24 0.90 8.88
N VAL A 222 4.57 1.94 8.36
CA VAL A 222 5.19 3.23 8.05
C VAL A 222 5.68 3.96 9.30
N LEU A 223 4.88 3.96 10.38
CA LEU A 223 5.27 4.59 11.65
C LEU A 223 6.46 3.89 12.28
N VAL A 224 6.40 2.56 12.41
CA VAL A 224 7.48 1.74 12.99
C VAL A 224 8.74 1.80 12.12
N GLY A 225 8.56 1.87 10.80
CA GLY A 225 9.68 2.03 9.85
C GLY A 225 10.41 3.36 9.96
N GLY A 226 9.74 4.38 10.49
CA GLY A 226 10.24 5.75 10.50
C GLY A 226 9.98 6.48 9.17
N LEU A 227 9.53 7.72 9.30
CA LEU A 227 9.00 8.52 8.20
C LEU A 227 10.07 8.84 7.15
N GLY A 228 9.83 8.41 5.91
CA GLY A 228 10.72 8.68 4.78
C GLY A 228 11.96 7.78 4.70
N SER A 229 12.07 6.74 5.53
CA SER A 229 13.17 5.76 5.50
C SER A 229 12.74 4.47 4.80
N ILE A 230 13.27 4.22 3.59
CA ILE A 230 13.02 2.95 2.88
C ILE A 230 13.61 1.75 3.64
N PRO A 231 14.87 1.79 4.15
CA PRO A 231 15.39 0.69 4.95
C PRO A 231 14.55 0.42 6.21
N GLY A 232 14.08 1.48 6.88
CA GLY A 232 13.18 1.36 8.02
C GLY A 232 11.84 0.72 7.64
N LEU A 233 11.27 1.11 6.50
CA LEU A 233 10.02 0.52 5.97
C LEU A 233 10.18 -0.98 5.70
N VAL A 234 11.29 -1.40 5.10
CA VAL A 234 11.58 -2.82 4.88
C VAL A 234 11.76 -3.54 6.22
N GLY A 235 12.55 -2.99 7.14
CA GLY A 235 12.78 -3.59 8.46
C GLY A 235 11.49 -3.75 9.27
N SER A 236 10.62 -2.72 9.28
CA SER A 236 9.33 -2.80 9.97
C SER A 236 8.37 -3.80 9.31
N SER A 237 8.35 -3.88 7.97
CA SER A 237 7.55 -4.88 7.26
C SER A 237 8.01 -6.31 7.58
N VAL A 238 9.31 -6.53 7.67
CA VAL A 238 9.88 -7.84 8.08
C VAL A 238 9.47 -8.14 9.52
N LEU A 239 9.67 -7.22 10.44
CA LEU A 239 9.34 -7.44 11.86
C LEU A 239 7.85 -7.69 12.06
N LEU A 240 7.00 -6.77 11.59
CA LEU A 240 5.55 -6.84 11.82
C LEU A 240 4.90 -7.95 11.00
N GLY A 241 5.35 -8.19 9.77
CA GLY A 241 4.86 -9.26 8.92
C GLY A 241 5.24 -10.66 9.45
N ALA A 242 6.44 -10.82 9.99
CA ALA A 242 6.83 -12.07 10.64
C ALA A 242 5.98 -12.35 11.89
N VAL A 243 5.76 -11.35 12.73
CA VAL A 243 4.89 -11.47 13.91
C VAL A 243 3.46 -11.84 13.51
N GLN A 244 2.90 -11.10 12.54
CA GLN A 244 1.55 -11.35 12.05
C GLN A 244 1.41 -12.77 11.49
N SER A 245 2.32 -13.19 10.61
CA SER A 245 2.28 -14.51 9.99
C SER A 245 2.41 -15.64 11.02
N THR A 246 3.32 -15.49 11.97
CA THR A 246 3.55 -16.51 13.00
C THR A 246 2.32 -16.67 13.91
N LEU A 247 1.80 -15.57 14.44
CA LEU A 247 0.63 -15.62 15.34
C LEU A 247 -0.64 -16.05 14.61
N SER A 248 -0.84 -15.61 13.35
CA SER A 248 -1.99 -16.05 12.55
C SER A 248 -2.02 -17.56 12.31
N ARG A 249 -0.86 -18.19 12.32
CA ARG A 249 -0.76 -19.64 12.13
C ARG A 249 -1.14 -20.44 13.39
N TYR A 250 -0.62 -20.03 14.55
CA TYR A 250 -0.82 -20.78 15.80
C TYR A 250 -2.22 -20.61 16.38
N GLU A 251 -2.85 -19.48 16.14
CA GLU A 251 -4.17 -19.15 16.68
C GLU A 251 -5.17 -18.87 15.56
N ASN A 252 -5.21 -17.63 15.08
CA ASN A 252 -6.07 -17.18 14.00
C ASN A 252 -5.62 -15.82 13.43
N SER A 253 -6.22 -15.40 12.33
CA SER A 253 -5.88 -14.15 11.64
C SER A 253 -6.09 -12.90 12.53
N VAL A 254 -7.05 -12.94 13.45
CA VAL A 254 -7.32 -11.83 14.39
C VAL A 254 -6.16 -11.70 15.38
N THR A 255 -5.72 -12.82 15.98
CA THR A 255 -4.56 -12.83 16.90
C THR A 255 -3.29 -12.35 16.22
N GLY A 256 -3.08 -12.71 14.95
CA GLY A 256 -1.97 -12.19 14.15
C GLY A 256 -2.00 -10.67 14.02
N THR A 257 -3.16 -10.10 13.73
CA THR A 257 -3.34 -8.65 13.62
C THR A 257 -3.16 -7.95 14.97
N VAL A 258 -3.72 -8.50 16.03
CA VAL A 258 -3.53 -7.97 17.41
C VAL A 258 -2.05 -7.99 17.80
N GLY A 259 -1.35 -9.08 17.51
CA GLY A 259 0.09 -9.20 17.76
C GLY A 259 0.92 -8.16 17.02
N LEU A 260 0.58 -7.91 15.73
CA LEU A 260 1.20 -6.85 14.94
C LEU A 260 1.01 -5.48 15.62
N VAL A 261 -0.21 -5.15 16.06
CA VAL A 261 -0.51 -3.88 16.74
C VAL A 261 0.28 -3.75 18.05
N ILE A 262 0.28 -4.80 18.88
CA ILE A 262 1.01 -4.79 20.16
C ILE A 262 2.51 -4.55 19.92
N VAL A 263 3.12 -5.29 18.99
CA VAL A 263 4.55 -5.12 18.68
C VAL A 263 4.83 -3.73 18.11
N ALA A 264 3.96 -3.21 17.24
CA ALA A 264 4.10 -1.85 16.71
C ALA A 264 4.08 -0.80 17.83
N VAL A 265 3.13 -0.90 18.78
CA VAL A 265 3.04 0.02 19.94
C VAL A 265 4.28 -0.11 20.83
N LEU A 266 4.76 -1.33 21.11
CA LEU A 266 5.97 -1.54 21.90
C LEU A 266 7.20 -0.93 21.22
N VAL A 267 7.38 -1.16 19.91
CA VAL A 267 8.50 -0.56 19.18
C VAL A 267 8.44 0.97 19.24
N LEU A 268 7.28 1.58 19.01
CA LEU A 268 7.14 3.04 19.05
C LEU A 268 7.34 3.61 20.46
N ARG A 269 7.03 2.86 21.51
CA ARG A 269 7.31 3.28 22.90
C ARG A 269 8.80 3.35 23.19
N PHE A 270 9.59 2.40 22.69
CA PHE A 270 11.04 2.36 22.91
C PHE A 270 11.84 3.12 21.85
N LEU A 271 11.31 3.17 20.62
CA LEU A 271 11.91 3.84 19.47
C LEU A 271 10.89 4.81 18.84
N PRO A 272 10.61 5.96 19.46
CA PRO A 272 9.56 6.89 19.00
C PRO A 272 9.83 7.47 17.60
N GLN A 273 11.06 7.43 17.12
CA GLN A 273 11.43 7.84 15.75
C GLN A 273 11.38 6.68 14.73
N GLY A 274 10.99 5.47 15.16
CA GLY A 274 10.97 4.27 14.33
C GLY A 274 12.37 3.66 14.12
N LEU A 275 12.42 2.56 13.32
CA LEU A 275 13.64 1.78 13.05
C LEU A 275 14.62 2.52 12.11
N GLY A 276 14.10 3.38 11.25
CA GLY A 276 14.89 4.13 10.27
C GLY A 276 15.42 5.44 10.82
N ARG A 277 16.24 5.43 11.89
CA ARG A 277 16.97 6.62 12.32
C ARG A 277 17.65 7.26 11.10
N ARG A 278 17.30 8.50 10.76
CA ARG A 278 18.24 9.32 10.01
C ARG A 278 19.45 9.48 10.93
N ALA A 279 20.59 8.91 10.53
CA ALA A 279 21.86 9.36 11.05
C ALA A 279 21.94 10.85 10.68
N GLU A 280 21.86 11.71 11.70
CA GLU A 280 22.15 13.12 11.58
C GLU A 280 23.59 13.28 11.16
#